data_ecac61f5a5d07ba00ba08486adceabea
#
_entry.id   ecac61f5a5d07ba00ba08486adceabea
#
_cell.length_a   1.000
_cell.length_b   1.000
_cell.length_c   1.000
_cell.angle_alpha   90.00
_cell.angle_beta   90.00
_cell.angle_gamma   90.00
#
_symmetry.space_group_name_H-M   'P 1'
#
loop_
_entity.id
_entity.type
_entity.pdbx_description
1 polymer ?
#
loop_
_entity_poly.entity_id
_entity_poly.type
_entity_poly.pdbx_seq_one_letter_code
_entity_poly.pdbx_strand_id
1 'polypeptide(L)'
;MRKLTALGLAAGTFGTFACASPGTLPGGPPDTEAPFVTGFTPDSGAVNFRGRAVTVQFNETISDRGTGATALEALVLISPRDGEPRVNWSRNRIAVRPRDGFLPNTAYRVTIAPGIADIRGNRSTVAQSVVFSTGPTIPRGEVAGVAFDWPGQALARTAFIEAVRLPDSTVFVAPADSSGAFTVGPLPPATYIVRGYVDENRNRVRDRLEAWDSVRVVVGAEPIAQLELLLAPRDTLPPRVQTVNVTDSVTLAIEFDKPLDPDQEFSPTQLRVVAADSTVIPVTALYTRAQYDSVRQLAADSAARAARDSTRAARGDSALVDTLRAAPRADSVRADTAGRRARPSRPAPPRAFVVILGAPLQPGTTYRITARGFRSLTGREDEVTRTFTVPARVEPAPGDTIPATPADTLRATPPRVPADTARPVQPAVPADTARPAPRPAPADTARPAPPTGRPR
;
A
#
# COMPACT_ATOMS: atom_id res chain seq x y z
N MET A 1 -77.39 -22.98 -74.94
CA MET A 1 -78.01 -21.65 -75.16
C MET A 1 -78.14 -20.91 -73.84
N ARG A 2 -77.74 -19.66 -73.86
CA ARG A 2 -77.99 -18.59 -72.85
C ARG A 2 -77.27 -18.60 -71.53
N LYS A 3 -76.31 -17.79 -71.47
CA LYS A 3 -75.70 -16.89 -70.50
C LYS A 3 -76.68 -16.32 -69.48
N LEU A 4 -76.27 -16.26 -68.21
CA LEU A 4 -76.65 -15.16 -67.34
C LEU A 4 -75.54 -14.97 -66.25
N THR A 5 -75.04 -13.80 -66.25
CA THR A 5 -74.09 -13.18 -65.38
C THR A 5 -74.73 -12.88 -64.04
N ALA A 6 -74.04 -13.18 -62.90
CA ALA A 6 -74.38 -12.63 -61.59
C ALA A 6 -73.15 -12.08 -60.96
N LEU A 7 -73.16 -10.80 -60.73
CA LEU A 7 -72.17 -9.93 -60.12
C LEU A 7 -72.27 -10.12 -58.55
N GLY A 8 -71.29 -10.70 -57.92
CA GLY A 8 -71.28 -10.89 -56.47
C GLY A 8 -70.28 -9.93 -55.81
N LEU A 9 -70.82 -9.06 -54.98
CA LEU A 9 -70.16 -8.02 -54.18
C LEU A 9 -69.27 -8.65 -53.14
N ALA A 10 -67.94 -8.50 -53.25
CA ALA A 10 -66.96 -8.94 -52.26
C ALA A 10 -66.84 -7.84 -51.18
N ALA A 11 -67.39 -8.06 -50.00
CA ALA A 11 -67.16 -7.26 -48.80
C ALA A 11 -65.83 -7.68 -48.17
N GLY A 12 -64.81 -6.85 -48.35
CA GLY A 12 -63.50 -7.06 -47.72
C GLY A 12 -63.55 -6.75 -46.20
N THR A 13 -63.45 -7.75 -45.42
CA THR A 13 -63.16 -7.61 -43.93
C THR A 13 -61.70 -7.27 -43.69
N PHE A 14 -61.41 -6.00 -43.42
CA PHE A 14 -60.13 -5.54 -42.95
C PHE A 14 -59.99 -6.02 -41.49
N GLY A 15 -59.31 -7.14 -41.30
CA GLY A 15 -58.86 -7.61 -39.99
C GLY A 15 -57.71 -6.70 -39.51
N THR A 16 -57.94 -5.84 -38.52
CA THR A 16 -56.93 -5.12 -37.81
C THR A 16 -56.13 -6.11 -36.94
N PHE A 17 -54.98 -6.54 -37.42
CA PHE A 17 -53.97 -7.19 -36.58
C PHE A 17 -53.44 -6.12 -35.62
N ALA A 18 -54.04 -5.96 -34.42
CA ALA A 18 -53.44 -5.29 -33.29
C ALA A 18 -52.32 -6.19 -32.75
N CYS A 19 -51.09 -5.95 -33.20
CA CYS A 19 -49.91 -6.47 -32.51
C CYS A 19 -49.90 -5.81 -31.12
N ALA A 20 -50.41 -6.50 -30.11
CA ALA A 20 -50.10 -6.19 -28.73
C ALA A 20 -48.64 -6.51 -28.53
N SER A 21 -47.76 -5.50 -28.61
CA SER A 21 -46.41 -5.62 -28.06
C SER A 21 -46.56 -5.84 -26.56
N PRO A 22 -46.12 -6.99 -26.03
CA PRO A 22 -46.03 -7.13 -24.57
C PRO A 22 -45.05 -6.08 -24.10
N GLY A 23 -45.53 -4.96 -23.54
CA GLY A 23 -44.69 -4.00 -22.89
C GLY A 23 -43.86 -4.78 -21.87
N THR A 24 -42.55 -4.62 -21.89
CA THR A 24 -41.67 -5.11 -20.85
C THR A 24 -42.23 -4.58 -19.53
N LEU A 25 -42.70 -5.48 -18.67
CA LEU A 25 -43.08 -5.12 -17.30
C LEU A 25 -41.93 -4.30 -16.74
N PRO A 26 -42.15 -3.09 -16.21
CA PRO A 26 -41.12 -2.33 -15.55
C PRO A 26 -40.60 -3.22 -14.40
N GLY A 27 -39.37 -3.68 -14.53
CA GLY A 27 -38.70 -4.39 -13.45
C GLY A 27 -38.70 -3.52 -12.21
N GLY A 28 -38.73 -4.09 -11.03
CA GLY A 28 -38.51 -3.35 -9.78
C GLY A 28 -37.21 -2.55 -9.83
N PRO A 29 -36.92 -1.73 -8.82
CA PRO A 29 -35.66 -1.00 -8.74
C PRO A 29 -34.48 -1.97 -8.90
N PRO A 30 -33.39 -1.53 -9.56
CA PRO A 30 -32.21 -2.38 -9.72
C PRO A 30 -31.73 -2.87 -8.35
N ASP A 31 -31.41 -4.15 -8.23
CA ASP A 31 -30.76 -4.70 -7.06
C ASP A 31 -29.31 -4.21 -7.01
N THR A 32 -28.94 -3.50 -5.94
CA THR A 32 -27.63 -2.93 -5.69
C THR A 32 -27.01 -3.48 -4.41
N GLU A 33 -27.69 -4.39 -3.72
CA GLU A 33 -27.18 -5.00 -2.49
C GLU A 33 -26.21 -6.13 -2.82
N ALA A 34 -25.14 -6.21 -2.02
CA ALA A 34 -24.14 -7.26 -2.20
C ALA A 34 -24.50 -8.48 -1.34
N PRO A 35 -24.20 -9.69 -1.79
CA PRO A 35 -24.45 -10.89 -0.99
C PRO A 35 -23.60 -10.90 0.29
N PHE A 36 -24.18 -11.32 1.40
CA PHE A 36 -23.49 -11.53 2.66
C PHE A 36 -23.83 -12.88 3.27
N VAL A 37 -22.92 -13.39 4.11
CA VAL A 37 -23.11 -14.67 4.79
C VAL A 37 -24.09 -14.48 5.94
N THR A 38 -25.13 -15.31 5.97
CA THR A 38 -26.13 -15.34 7.04
C THR A 38 -25.82 -16.39 8.10
N GLY A 39 -25.01 -17.41 7.79
CA GLY A 39 -24.62 -18.43 8.74
C GLY A 39 -23.63 -19.44 8.18
N PHE A 40 -23.04 -20.15 9.12
CA PHE A 40 -22.15 -21.27 8.85
C PHE A 40 -22.71 -22.55 9.52
N THR A 41 -22.42 -23.70 8.93
CA THR A 41 -22.59 -24.98 9.55
C THR A 41 -21.30 -25.79 9.42
N PRO A 42 -20.57 -26.07 10.49
CA PRO A 42 -20.95 -25.85 11.91
C PRO A 42 -20.88 -24.36 12.29
N ASP A 43 -21.52 -24.00 13.40
CA ASP A 43 -21.43 -22.70 14.02
C ASP A 43 -20.01 -22.42 14.55
N SER A 44 -19.69 -21.14 14.72
CA SER A 44 -18.40 -20.75 15.30
C SER A 44 -18.30 -21.25 16.75
N GLY A 45 -17.13 -21.82 17.07
CA GLY A 45 -16.87 -22.43 18.38
C GLY A 45 -17.32 -23.89 18.50
N ALA A 46 -17.94 -24.48 17.47
CA ALA A 46 -18.33 -25.89 17.48
C ALA A 46 -17.13 -26.82 17.64
N VAL A 47 -17.26 -27.83 18.45
CA VAL A 47 -16.28 -28.89 18.69
C VAL A 47 -16.82 -30.26 18.28
N ASN A 48 -15.91 -31.22 18.15
CA ASN A 48 -16.26 -32.60 17.75
C ASN A 48 -17.03 -32.66 16.42
N PHE A 49 -16.78 -31.76 15.51
CA PHE A 49 -17.40 -31.75 14.19
C PHE A 49 -17.10 -33.05 13.42
N ARG A 50 -18.14 -33.69 12.88
CA ARG A 50 -18.05 -34.95 12.11
C ARG A 50 -18.55 -34.80 10.67
N GLY A 51 -18.95 -33.59 10.27
CA GLY A 51 -19.42 -33.32 8.93
C GLY A 51 -18.28 -33.45 7.89
N ARG A 52 -18.67 -33.68 6.64
CA ARG A 52 -17.73 -33.81 5.52
C ARG A 52 -17.41 -32.48 4.85
N ALA A 53 -18.21 -31.44 5.09
CA ALA A 53 -18.06 -30.11 4.53
C ALA A 53 -18.60 -29.05 5.52
N VAL A 54 -18.05 -27.85 5.44
CA VAL A 54 -18.63 -26.65 6.05
C VAL A 54 -19.61 -26.06 5.06
N THR A 55 -20.85 -25.80 5.48
CA THR A 55 -21.84 -25.10 4.66
C THR A 55 -21.84 -23.62 5.02
N VAL A 56 -21.78 -22.78 4.02
CA VAL A 56 -21.90 -21.32 4.13
C VAL A 56 -23.20 -20.90 3.46
N GLN A 57 -24.07 -20.23 4.19
CA GLN A 57 -25.37 -19.76 3.74
C GLN A 57 -25.31 -18.26 3.46
N PHE A 58 -25.86 -17.84 2.32
CA PHE A 58 -25.98 -16.44 1.94
C PHE A 58 -27.42 -15.95 2.00
N ASN A 59 -27.62 -14.64 2.13
CA ASN A 59 -28.94 -13.99 2.12
C ASN A 59 -29.68 -14.16 0.79
N GLU A 60 -28.95 -14.34 -0.31
CA GLU A 60 -29.46 -14.36 -1.67
C GLU A 60 -28.73 -15.38 -2.54
N THR A 61 -29.18 -15.50 -3.80
CA THR A 61 -28.52 -16.36 -4.79
C THR A 61 -27.20 -15.75 -5.24
N ILE A 62 -26.11 -16.49 -5.01
CA ILE A 62 -24.78 -16.10 -5.46
C ILE A 62 -24.46 -16.69 -6.84
N SER A 63 -23.55 -16.07 -7.57
CA SER A 63 -22.98 -16.60 -8.80
C SER A 63 -22.05 -17.79 -8.51
N ASP A 64 -21.98 -18.73 -9.44
CA ASP A 64 -21.01 -19.83 -9.42
C ASP A 64 -19.56 -19.34 -9.64
N ARG A 65 -19.39 -18.08 -9.99
CA ARG A 65 -18.12 -17.40 -10.18
C ARG A 65 -18.01 -16.20 -9.26
N GLY A 66 -16.80 -15.95 -8.81
CA GLY A 66 -16.49 -14.76 -8.03
C GLY A 66 -16.25 -13.52 -8.89
N THR A 67 -15.56 -12.57 -8.33
CA THR A 67 -15.18 -11.31 -8.99
C THR A 67 -14.40 -11.56 -10.28
N GLY A 68 -14.83 -10.99 -11.38
CA GLY A 68 -14.10 -11.01 -12.65
C GLY A 68 -13.91 -12.41 -13.24
N ALA A 69 -14.89 -13.29 -13.07
CA ALA A 69 -14.86 -14.70 -13.47
C ALA A 69 -13.88 -15.58 -12.64
N THR A 70 -13.48 -15.11 -11.46
CA THR A 70 -12.68 -15.89 -10.51
C THR A 70 -13.50 -17.06 -9.99
N ALA A 71 -12.92 -18.25 -9.95
CA ALA A 71 -13.54 -19.43 -9.36
C ALA A 71 -13.80 -19.23 -7.87
N LEU A 72 -14.89 -19.82 -7.34
CA LEU A 72 -15.23 -19.69 -5.92
C LEU A 72 -14.13 -20.25 -5.00
N GLU A 73 -13.39 -21.25 -5.44
CA GLU A 73 -12.24 -21.82 -4.72
C GLU A 73 -11.18 -20.75 -4.36
N ALA A 74 -10.96 -19.81 -5.27
CA ALA A 74 -10.00 -18.71 -5.03
C ALA A 74 -10.48 -17.71 -3.96
N LEU A 75 -11.77 -17.67 -3.65
CA LEU A 75 -12.36 -16.82 -2.61
C LEU A 75 -12.52 -17.55 -1.27
N VAL A 76 -12.22 -18.83 -1.21
CA VAL A 76 -12.28 -19.63 0.00
C VAL A 76 -10.89 -19.96 0.51
N LEU A 77 -10.66 -19.76 1.80
CA LEU A 77 -9.43 -20.14 2.48
C LEU A 77 -9.75 -21.08 3.64
N ILE A 78 -9.06 -22.20 3.70
CA ILE A 78 -9.13 -23.14 4.82
C ILE A 78 -7.77 -23.17 5.51
N SER A 79 -7.78 -23.04 6.83
CA SER A 79 -6.58 -23.16 7.67
C SER A 79 -6.84 -24.20 8.77
N PRO A 80 -6.01 -25.23 8.96
CA PRO A 80 -4.79 -25.52 8.19
C PRO A 80 -5.09 -25.92 6.74
N ARG A 81 -4.10 -25.65 5.86
CA ARG A 81 -4.22 -25.87 4.42
C ARG A 81 -3.59 -27.22 4.02
N ASP A 82 -4.28 -27.96 3.16
CA ASP A 82 -3.82 -29.20 2.51
C ASP A 82 -3.78 -29.11 0.98
N GLY A 83 -3.91 -27.88 0.44
CA GLY A 83 -3.98 -27.57 -0.97
C GLY A 83 -5.13 -26.62 -1.30
N GLU A 84 -5.62 -26.69 -2.52
CA GLU A 84 -6.79 -25.92 -2.94
C GLU A 84 -8.06 -26.56 -2.39
N PRO A 85 -8.97 -25.78 -1.74
CA PRO A 85 -10.21 -26.30 -1.18
C PRO A 85 -11.16 -26.76 -2.28
N ARG A 86 -12.02 -27.71 -1.98
CA ARG A 86 -13.11 -28.10 -2.86
C ARG A 86 -14.38 -27.35 -2.47
N VAL A 87 -14.97 -26.65 -3.43
CA VAL A 87 -16.18 -25.85 -3.24
C VAL A 87 -17.30 -26.38 -4.12
N ASN A 88 -18.43 -26.73 -3.52
CA ASN A 88 -19.66 -27.11 -4.22
C ASN A 88 -20.69 -26.00 -4.04
N TRP A 89 -21.12 -25.41 -5.14
CA TRP A 89 -22.12 -24.35 -5.18
C TRP A 89 -23.55 -24.86 -5.34
N SER A 90 -24.49 -24.22 -4.66
CA SER A 90 -25.92 -24.47 -4.80
C SER A 90 -26.72 -23.21 -4.46
N ARG A 91 -27.10 -22.43 -5.49
CA ARG A 91 -27.89 -21.20 -5.34
C ARG A 91 -27.27 -20.23 -4.31
N ASN A 92 -27.83 -20.19 -3.10
CA ASN A 92 -27.43 -19.33 -2.00
C ASN A 92 -26.56 -20.02 -0.94
N ARG A 93 -25.94 -21.15 -1.29
CA ARG A 93 -25.07 -21.94 -0.40
C ARG A 93 -23.83 -22.41 -1.11
N ILE A 94 -22.73 -22.47 -0.38
CA ILE A 94 -21.54 -23.22 -0.78
C ILE A 94 -21.21 -24.25 0.31
N ALA A 95 -20.78 -25.42 -0.14
CA ALA A 95 -20.24 -26.47 0.75
C ALA A 95 -18.74 -26.56 0.48
N VAL A 96 -17.95 -26.29 1.52
CA VAL A 96 -16.51 -26.15 1.47
C VAL A 96 -15.84 -27.26 2.26
N ARG A 97 -14.79 -27.88 1.70
CA ARG A 97 -13.98 -28.89 2.38
C ARG A 97 -12.51 -28.83 1.98
N PRO A 98 -11.60 -29.26 2.87
CA PRO A 98 -10.21 -29.50 2.50
C PRO A 98 -10.12 -30.51 1.36
N ARG A 99 -9.01 -30.49 0.64
CA ARG A 99 -8.77 -31.38 -0.51
C ARG A 99 -8.88 -32.86 -0.11
N ASP A 100 -8.23 -33.22 0.98
CA ASP A 100 -8.14 -34.59 1.47
C ASP A 100 -9.11 -34.87 2.65
N GLY A 101 -9.94 -33.89 3.00
CA GLY A 101 -10.90 -33.95 4.09
C GLY A 101 -10.37 -33.36 5.40
N PHE A 102 -11.25 -33.34 6.40
CA PHE A 102 -10.87 -32.80 7.71
C PHE A 102 -10.03 -33.78 8.50
N LEU A 103 -8.87 -33.33 8.99
CA LEU A 103 -8.02 -34.11 9.90
C LEU A 103 -8.70 -34.26 11.26
N PRO A 104 -8.49 -35.39 11.97
CA PRO A 104 -9.01 -35.58 13.31
C PRO A 104 -8.32 -34.64 14.33
N ASN A 105 -9.01 -34.31 15.41
CA ASN A 105 -8.49 -33.49 16.51
C ASN A 105 -7.82 -32.17 16.06
N THR A 106 -8.38 -31.55 15.03
CA THR A 106 -7.79 -30.36 14.39
C THR A 106 -8.79 -29.22 14.41
N ALA A 107 -8.34 -28.04 14.83
CA ALA A 107 -9.10 -26.81 14.72
C ALA A 107 -8.93 -26.19 13.33
N TYR A 108 -10.01 -25.73 12.77
CA TYR A 108 -10.08 -25.13 11.44
C TYR A 108 -10.62 -23.73 11.49
N ARG A 109 -10.07 -22.85 10.65
CA ARG A 109 -10.66 -21.57 10.26
C ARG A 109 -11.02 -21.65 8.77
N VAL A 110 -12.28 -21.41 8.45
CA VAL A 110 -12.72 -21.26 7.05
C VAL A 110 -13.08 -19.79 6.85
N THR A 111 -12.43 -19.16 5.90
CA THR A 111 -12.63 -17.74 5.57
C THR A 111 -13.16 -17.62 4.16
N ILE A 112 -14.22 -16.83 4.01
CA ILE A 112 -14.76 -16.38 2.73
C ILE A 112 -14.20 -14.98 2.49
N ALA A 113 -13.35 -14.84 1.49
CA ALA A 113 -12.77 -13.56 1.10
C ALA A 113 -13.81 -12.63 0.45
N PRO A 114 -13.60 -11.32 0.42
CA PRO A 114 -14.39 -10.40 -0.39
C PRO A 114 -14.39 -10.79 -1.85
N GLY A 115 -15.50 -10.49 -2.56
CA GLY A 115 -15.60 -10.75 -3.99
C GLY A 115 -16.62 -11.81 -4.40
N ILE A 116 -17.34 -12.44 -3.43
CA ILE A 116 -18.52 -13.25 -3.78
C ILE A 116 -19.51 -12.33 -4.49
N ALA A 117 -19.95 -12.74 -5.67
CA ALA A 117 -20.91 -11.98 -6.48
C ALA A 117 -22.29 -12.63 -6.42
N ASP A 118 -23.34 -11.80 -6.50
CA ASP A 118 -24.69 -12.24 -6.83
C ASP A 118 -24.86 -12.45 -8.34
N ILE A 119 -26.07 -12.75 -8.77
CA ILE A 119 -26.42 -12.90 -10.20
C ILE A 119 -26.50 -11.57 -10.95
N ARG A 120 -26.50 -10.42 -10.27
CA ARG A 120 -26.52 -9.07 -10.82
C ARG A 120 -25.12 -8.45 -10.91
N GLY A 121 -24.13 -9.05 -10.26
CA GLY A 121 -22.74 -8.59 -10.23
C GLY A 121 -22.40 -7.72 -9.03
N ASN A 122 -23.31 -7.55 -8.04
CA ASN A 122 -22.99 -6.94 -6.77
C ASN A 122 -22.05 -7.86 -5.98
N ARG A 123 -21.07 -7.29 -5.27
CA ARG A 123 -19.97 -8.07 -4.69
C ARG A 123 -19.78 -7.80 -3.22
N SER A 124 -19.60 -8.87 -2.45
CA SER A 124 -19.24 -8.76 -1.04
C SER A 124 -17.91 -8.02 -0.87
N THR A 125 -17.85 -7.12 0.11
CA THR A 125 -16.66 -6.31 0.42
C THR A 125 -15.99 -6.69 1.73
N VAL A 126 -16.64 -7.54 2.53
CA VAL A 126 -16.17 -7.94 3.86
C VAL A 126 -15.85 -9.42 3.87
N ALA A 127 -14.68 -9.77 4.41
CA ALA A 127 -14.33 -11.16 4.69
C ALA A 127 -15.13 -11.68 5.89
N GLN A 128 -15.59 -12.93 5.83
CA GLN A 128 -16.27 -13.59 6.93
C GLN A 128 -15.64 -14.95 7.21
N SER A 129 -15.57 -15.34 8.48
CA SER A 129 -14.93 -16.60 8.85
C SER A 129 -15.67 -17.33 9.97
N VAL A 130 -15.50 -18.65 9.98
CA VAL A 130 -15.93 -19.53 11.04
C VAL A 130 -14.75 -20.31 11.59
N VAL A 131 -14.73 -20.52 12.90
CA VAL A 131 -13.73 -21.36 13.60
C VAL A 131 -14.44 -22.50 14.28
N PHE A 132 -13.99 -23.73 14.04
CA PHE A 132 -14.53 -24.94 14.66
C PHE A 132 -13.42 -25.99 14.83
N SER A 133 -13.72 -27.10 15.52
CA SER A 133 -12.76 -28.20 15.71
C SER A 133 -13.40 -29.55 15.45
N THR A 134 -12.65 -30.45 14.82
CA THR A 134 -12.99 -31.88 14.74
C THR A 134 -12.65 -32.63 16.03
N GLY A 135 -11.85 -32.00 16.91
CA GLY A 135 -11.54 -32.47 18.26
C GLY A 135 -12.40 -31.83 19.33
N PRO A 136 -12.17 -32.20 20.61
CA PRO A 136 -12.94 -31.73 21.75
C PRO A 136 -12.66 -30.28 22.15
N THR A 137 -11.59 -29.67 21.62
CA THR A 137 -11.17 -28.32 22.01
C THR A 137 -10.72 -27.51 20.79
N ILE A 138 -10.79 -26.18 20.93
CA ILE A 138 -10.18 -25.21 20.01
C ILE A 138 -9.00 -24.59 20.74
N PRO A 139 -7.78 -24.69 20.20
CA PRO A 139 -6.60 -24.02 20.76
C PRO A 139 -6.79 -22.49 20.81
N ARG A 140 -6.18 -21.84 21.80
CA ARG A 140 -6.20 -20.37 21.94
C ARG A 140 -4.96 -19.69 21.38
N GLY A 141 -3.93 -20.46 21.02
CA GLY A 141 -2.71 -19.90 20.44
C GLY A 141 -2.99 -19.18 19.14
N GLU A 142 -2.43 -18.02 18.98
CA GLU A 142 -2.48 -17.21 17.76
C GLU A 142 -1.14 -16.47 17.59
N VAL A 143 -0.80 -16.16 16.35
CA VAL A 143 0.31 -15.28 16.01
C VAL A 143 -0.26 -14.11 15.24
N ALA A 144 -0.15 -12.90 15.82
CA ALA A 144 -0.58 -11.66 15.21
C ALA A 144 0.62 -10.73 14.98
N GLY A 145 0.54 -9.91 13.94
CA GLY A 145 1.62 -9.00 13.60
C GLY A 145 1.34 -8.14 12.39
N VAL A 146 2.41 -7.52 11.88
CA VAL A 146 2.34 -6.67 10.67
C VAL A 146 3.43 -7.12 9.69
N ALA A 147 3.07 -7.21 8.43
CA ALA A 147 3.97 -7.47 7.33
C ALA A 147 4.31 -6.17 6.59
N PHE A 148 5.60 -5.95 6.33
CA PHE A 148 6.12 -4.78 5.62
C PHE A 148 6.83 -5.22 4.34
N ASP A 149 6.65 -4.47 3.27
CA ASP A 149 7.62 -4.39 2.19
C ASP A 149 8.82 -3.58 2.72
N TRP A 150 9.86 -4.29 3.14
CA TRP A 150 10.99 -3.66 3.83
C TRP A 150 11.78 -2.69 2.94
N PRO A 151 12.16 -3.05 1.71
CA PRO A 151 12.84 -2.10 0.83
C PRO A 151 12.01 -0.85 0.51
N GLY A 152 10.71 -1.00 0.33
CA GLY A 152 9.78 0.09 0.05
C GLY A 152 9.32 0.87 1.28
N GLN A 153 9.65 0.42 2.51
CA GLN A 153 9.18 1.00 3.78
C GLN A 153 7.67 1.19 3.81
N ALA A 154 6.96 0.23 3.24
CA ALA A 154 5.52 0.25 3.06
C ALA A 154 4.84 -0.97 3.70
N LEU A 155 3.53 -0.89 3.90
CA LEU A 155 2.73 -2.02 4.37
C LEU A 155 2.55 -3.05 3.25
N ALA A 156 2.80 -4.32 3.52
CA ALA A 156 2.63 -5.42 2.57
C ALA A 156 1.17 -5.91 2.54
N ARG A 157 0.30 -5.15 1.89
CA ARG A 157 -1.16 -5.36 1.86
C ARG A 157 -1.62 -6.65 1.17
N THR A 158 -0.78 -7.23 0.33
CA THR A 158 -1.04 -8.48 -0.40
C THR A 158 -0.25 -9.65 0.17
N ALA A 159 0.32 -9.47 1.38
CA ALA A 159 1.08 -10.53 2.00
C ALA A 159 0.19 -11.70 2.39
N PHE A 160 0.69 -12.90 2.14
CA PHE A 160 0.11 -14.14 2.58
C PHE A 160 1.00 -14.77 3.65
N ILE A 161 0.40 -15.15 4.78
CA ILE A 161 1.12 -15.60 5.96
C ILE A 161 0.87 -17.08 6.18
N GLU A 162 1.94 -17.81 6.43
CA GLU A 162 1.92 -19.24 6.75
C GLU A 162 2.63 -19.49 8.07
N ALA A 163 1.99 -20.18 8.99
CA ALA A 163 2.61 -20.72 10.19
C ALA A 163 2.77 -22.23 10.00
N VAL A 164 3.99 -22.66 9.75
CA VAL A 164 4.35 -24.07 9.52
C VAL A 164 4.73 -24.71 10.85
N ARG A 165 3.91 -25.63 11.32
CA ARG A 165 4.14 -26.36 12.57
C ARG A 165 5.29 -27.36 12.42
N LEU A 166 6.12 -27.44 13.43
CA LEU A 166 7.21 -28.42 13.48
C LEU A 166 6.87 -29.53 14.49
N PRO A 167 7.22 -30.81 14.21
CA PRO A 167 7.95 -31.32 13.04
C PRO A 167 7.06 -31.75 11.85
N ASP A 168 5.73 -31.79 12.01
CA ASP A 168 4.78 -32.41 11.08
C ASP A 168 4.45 -31.57 9.83
N SER A 169 4.96 -30.35 9.76
CA SER A 169 4.80 -29.44 8.63
C SER A 169 3.34 -29.07 8.30
N THR A 170 2.43 -29.18 9.26
CA THR A 170 1.06 -28.65 9.10
C THR A 170 1.10 -27.14 8.88
N VAL A 171 0.44 -26.65 7.84
CA VAL A 171 0.49 -25.23 7.42
C VAL A 171 -0.81 -24.53 7.77
N PHE A 172 -0.75 -23.61 8.71
CA PHE A 172 -1.83 -22.68 9.04
C PHE A 172 -1.63 -21.40 8.25
N VAL A 173 -2.72 -20.81 7.75
CA VAL A 173 -2.64 -19.70 6.79
C VAL A 173 -3.59 -18.57 7.12
N ALA A 174 -3.18 -17.34 6.81
CA ALA A 174 -4.01 -16.15 6.84
C ALA A 174 -3.49 -15.11 5.83
N PRO A 175 -4.36 -14.34 5.16
CA PRO A 175 -3.95 -13.16 4.41
C PRO A 175 -3.68 -12.00 5.37
N ALA A 176 -2.80 -11.08 4.98
CA ALA A 176 -2.72 -9.76 5.60
C ALA A 176 -3.88 -8.89 5.10
N ASP A 177 -4.32 -7.97 5.95
CA ASP A 177 -5.33 -6.98 5.59
C ASP A 177 -4.75 -5.74 4.88
N SER A 178 -5.60 -4.74 4.60
CA SER A 178 -5.19 -3.50 3.95
C SER A 178 -4.18 -2.65 4.74
N SER A 179 -4.02 -2.92 6.04
CA SER A 179 -3.02 -2.31 6.92
C SER A 179 -1.76 -3.17 7.08
N GLY A 180 -1.63 -4.26 6.34
CA GLY A 180 -0.55 -5.22 6.48
C GLY A 180 -0.64 -6.07 7.74
N ALA A 181 -1.66 -5.90 8.55
CA ALA A 181 -1.86 -6.68 9.76
C ALA A 181 -2.38 -8.07 9.45
N PHE A 182 -1.96 -9.05 10.23
CA PHE A 182 -2.36 -10.43 10.09
C PHE A 182 -2.60 -11.11 11.45
N THR A 183 -3.44 -12.13 11.45
CA THR A 183 -3.63 -13.02 12.58
C THR A 183 -3.78 -14.45 12.07
N VAL A 184 -2.84 -15.31 12.42
CA VAL A 184 -2.85 -16.74 12.10
C VAL A 184 -3.27 -17.53 13.34
N GLY A 185 -4.33 -18.29 13.24
CA GLY A 185 -4.85 -19.12 14.32
C GLY A 185 -6.24 -19.69 13.99
N PRO A 186 -6.76 -20.58 14.86
CA PRO A 186 -6.19 -21.06 16.11
C PRO A 186 -5.00 -22.02 15.91
N LEU A 187 -3.98 -21.91 16.74
CA LEU A 187 -2.74 -22.69 16.67
C LEU A 187 -2.59 -23.57 17.92
N PRO A 188 -2.39 -24.90 17.79
CA PRO A 188 -1.96 -25.73 18.90
C PRO A 188 -0.61 -25.30 19.49
N PRO A 189 -0.33 -25.52 20.78
CA PRO A 189 0.98 -25.27 21.35
C PRO A 189 2.06 -26.09 20.62
N ALA A 190 3.01 -25.39 19.97
CA ALA A 190 4.12 -26.00 19.24
C ALA A 190 5.16 -24.94 18.82
N THR A 191 6.24 -25.39 18.22
CA THR A 191 7.17 -24.50 17.51
C THR A 191 6.71 -24.34 16.05
N TYR A 192 6.71 -23.10 15.59
CA TYR A 192 6.33 -22.74 14.22
C TYR A 192 7.42 -21.98 13.51
N ILE A 193 7.50 -22.15 12.19
CA ILE A 193 8.15 -21.17 11.30
C ILE A 193 7.02 -20.34 10.71
N VAL A 194 6.90 -19.09 11.17
CA VAL A 194 5.98 -18.10 10.59
C VAL A 194 6.69 -17.42 9.45
N ARG A 195 6.15 -17.54 8.25
CA ARG A 195 6.68 -16.90 7.05
C ARG A 195 5.59 -16.07 6.37
N GLY A 196 5.99 -14.90 5.87
CA GLY A 196 5.15 -14.08 5.02
C GLY A 196 5.78 -13.94 3.65
N TYR A 197 4.98 -13.76 2.62
CA TYR A 197 5.43 -13.45 1.27
C TYR A 197 4.40 -12.58 0.54
N VAL A 198 4.88 -11.79 -0.42
CA VAL A 198 4.01 -10.98 -1.28
C VAL A 198 3.52 -11.89 -2.41
N ASP A 199 2.25 -12.27 -2.36
CA ASP A 199 1.61 -13.13 -3.36
C ASP A 199 1.12 -12.27 -4.55
N GLU A 200 2.03 -11.95 -5.48
CA GLU A 200 1.76 -11.06 -6.60
C GLU A 200 0.79 -11.67 -7.62
N ASN A 201 0.91 -12.98 -7.87
CA ASN A 201 0.10 -13.70 -8.85
C ASN A 201 -1.18 -14.34 -8.25
N ARG A 202 -1.38 -14.22 -6.91
CA ARG A 202 -2.52 -14.72 -6.15
C ARG A 202 -2.71 -16.23 -6.22
N ASN A 203 -1.61 -16.98 -6.36
CA ASN A 203 -1.62 -18.44 -6.38
C ASN A 203 -1.54 -19.05 -4.98
N ARG A 204 -1.33 -18.23 -3.93
CA ARG A 204 -1.16 -18.60 -2.53
C ARG A 204 0.01 -19.59 -2.30
N VAL A 205 0.98 -19.55 -3.17
CA VAL A 205 2.21 -20.34 -3.08
C VAL A 205 3.38 -19.39 -3.18
N ARG A 206 4.33 -19.51 -2.25
CA ARG A 206 5.53 -18.67 -2.27
C ARG A 206 6.39 -18.99 -3.49
N ASP A 207 6.48 -18.09 -4.44
CA ASP A 207 7.33 -18.20 -5.61
C ASP A 207 8.76 -17.73 -5.34
N ARG A 208 9.69 -18.17 -6.20
CA ARG A 208 11.12 -17.93 -6.00
C ARG A 208 11.51 -16.44 -6.00
N LEU A 209 10.81 -15.61 -6.78
CA LEU A 209 11.12 -14.19 -6.97
C LEU A 209 10.33 -13.29 -6.04
N GLU A 210 9.33 -13.82 -5.36
CA GLU A 210 8.51 -13.05 -4.43
C GLU A 210 9.32 -12.61 -3.20
N ALA A 211 9.00 -11.42 -2.70
CA ALA A 211 9.55 -10.92 -1.46
C ALA A 211 8.99 -11.73 -0.29
N TRP A 212 9.86 -12.20 0.59
CA TRP A 212 9.46 -12.98 1.75
C TRP A 212 10.37 -12.79 2.95
N ASP A 213 9.87 -13.19 4.11
CA ASP A 213 10.60 -13.27 5.37
C ASP A 213 10.09 -14.42 6.23
N SER A 214 10.84 -14.86 7.23
CA SER A 214 10.40 -15.89 8.17
C SER A 214 11.05 -15.75 9.54
N VAL A 215 10.25 -16.06 10.57
CA VAL A 215 10.66 -16.04 11.96
C VAL A 215 10.23 -17.35 12.63
N ARG A 216 11.12 -17.93 13.46
CA ARG A 216 10.77 -19.07 14.32
C ARG A 216 10.15 -18.58 15.60
N VAL A 217 8.97 -19.10 15.94
CA VAL A 217 8.25 -18.77 17.18
C VAL A 217 7.82 -20.02 17.92
N VAL A 218 7.70 -19.92 19.24
CA VAL A 218 7.10 -20.95 20.09
C VAL A 218 5.75 -20.44 20.55
N VAL A 219 4.67 -21.09 20.10
CA VAL A 219 3.30 -20.76 20.47
C VAL A 219 2.91 -21.59 21.68
N GLY A 220 2.47 -20.95 22.75
CA GLY A 220 1.89 -21.55 23.96
C GLY A 220 0.37 -21.44 23.97
N ALA A 221 -0.18 -21.32 25.17
CA ALA A 221 -1.61 -21.06 25.37
C ALA A 221 -1.99 -19.60 25.09
N GLU A 222 -1.03 -18.68 25.26
CA GLU A 222 -1.24 -17.24 25.06
C GLU A 222 -0.90 -16.83 23.62
N PRO A 223 -1.65 -15.86 23.08
CA PRO A 223 -1.38 -15.31 21.76
C PRO A 223 0.00 -14.61 21.71
N ILE A 224 0.72 -14.76 20.59
CA ILE A 224 1.89 -13.94 20.27
C ILE A 224 1.38 -12.74 19.48
N ALA A 225 1.52 -11.55 20.04
CA ALA A 225 1.19 -10.29 19.38
C ALA A 225 2.45 -9.56 18.93
N GLN A 226 2.31 -8.65 17.96
CA GLN A 226 3.37 -7.75 17.50
C GLN A 226 4.55 -8.44 16.79
N LEU A 227 4.32 -9.54 16.10
CA LEU A 227 5.31 -10.11 15.20
C LEU A 227 5.50 -9.19 13.98
N GLU A 228 6.74 -8.85 13.67
CA GLU A 228 7.08 -8.07 12.50
C GLU A 228 7.69 -8.99 11.44
N LEU A 229 7.18 -8.92 10.21
CA LEU A 229 7.74 -9.60 9.05
C LEU A 229 8.24 -8.55 8.05
N LEU A 230 9.53 -8.59 7.74
CA LEU A 230 10.22 -7.66 6.86
C LEU A 230 10.45 -8.31 5.49
N LEU A 231 9.42 -8.29 4.64
CA LEU A 231 9.45 -8.96 3.35
C LEU A 231 10.41 -8.26 2.40
N ALA A 232 11.34 -9.02 1.84
CA ALA A 232 12.29 -8.52 0.87
C ALA A 232 12.56 -9.57 -0.22
N PRO A 233 12.84 -9.13 -1.46
CA PRO A 233 13.28 -10.03 -2.52
C PRO A 233 14.58 -10.74 -2.12
N ARG A 234 14.63 -12.05 -2.26
CA ARG A 234 15.81 -12.88 -1.95
C ARG A 234 16.53 -13.26 -3.24
N ASP A 235 17.07 -12.27 -3.93
CA ASP A 235 17.85 -12.48 -5.14
C ASP A 235 19.19 -13.18 -4.81
N THR A 236 19.56 -14.15 -5.62
CA THR A 236 20.81 -14.90 -5.49
C THR A 236 21.96 -14.30 -6.29
N LEU A 237 21.70 -13.27 -7.09
CA LEU A 237 22.72 -12.57 -7.87
C LEU A 237 23.40 -11.46 -7.04
N PRO A 238 24.70 -11.20 -7.24
CA PRO A 238 25.37 -10.08 -6.60
C PRO A 238 24.81 -8.73 -7.08
N PRO A 239 24.92 -7.68 -6.26
CA PRO A 239 24.45 -6.35 -6.63
C PRO A 239 25.32 -5.76 -7.75
N ARG A 240 24.71 -4.95 -8.64
CA ARG A 240 25.37 -4.26 -9.73
C ARG A 240 25.13 -2.77 -9.66
N VAL A 241 26.11 -1.96 -10.00
CA VAL A 241 25.93 -0.52 -10.18
C VAL A 241 25.03 -0.28 -11.38
N GLN A 242 23.80 0.17 -11.15
CA GLN A 242 22.78 0.41 -12.18
C GLN A 242 22.95 1.76 -12.82
N THR A 243 23.13 2.82 -12.02
CA THR A 243 23.31 4.19 -12.52
C THR A 243 24.44 4.88 -11.81
N VAL A 244 25.12 5.78 -12.54
CA VAL A 244 26.10 6.73 -12.02
C VAL A 244 25.75 8.08 -12.59
N ASN A 245 25.29 9.00 -11.73
CA ASN A 245 24.90 10.34 -12.10
C ASN A 245 25.90 11.33 -11.52
N VAL A 246 26.41 12.21 -12.35
CA VAL A 246 27.29 13.33 -11.94
C VAL A 246 26.40 14.44 -11.41
N THR A 247 26.47 14.70 -10.10
CA THR A 247 25.69 15.76 -9.44
C THR A 247 26.42 17.13 -9.60
N ASP A 248 27.72 17.11 -9.37
CA ASP A 248 28.62 18.22 -9.58
C ASP A 248 30.05 17.70 -9.88
N SER A 249 31.03 18.57 -10.00
CA SER A 249 32.42 18.20 -10.37
C SER A 249 33.10 17.24 -9.38
N VAL A 250 32.63 17.17 -8.14
CA VAL A 250 33.23 16.36 -7.06
C VAL A 250 32.25 15.41 -6.42
N THR A 251 30.97 15.36 -6.86
CA THR A 251 29.93 14.56 -6.27
C THR A 251 29.27 13.66 -7.30
N LEU A 252 29.23 12.35 -7.01
CA LEU A 252 28.51 11.37 -7.79
C LEU A 252 27.34 10.81 -6.97
N ALA A 253 26.22 10.56 -7.63
CA ALA A 253 25.14 9.74 -7.09
C ALA A 253 25.17 8.38 -7.80
N ILE A 254 25.36 7.31 -7.05
CA ILE A 254 25.35 5.93 -7.56
C ILE A 254 24.14 5.20 -7.05
N GLU A 255 23.57 4.33 -7.87
CA GLU A 255 22.46 3.49 -7.51
C GLU A 255 22.74 2.05 -7.93
N PHE A 256 22.47 1.11 -7.03
CA PHE A 256 22.55 -0.32 -7.30
C PHE A 256 21.21 -0.86 -7.84
N ASP A 257 21.25 -1.95 -8.59
CA ASP A 257 20.07 -2.61 -9.17
C ASP A 257 19.16 -3.23 -8.09
N LYS A 258 19.69 -3.46 -6.88
CA LYS A 258 18.98 -4.06 -5.74
C LYS A 258 19.42 -3.45 -4.41
N PRO A 259 18.59 -3.61 -3.36
CA PRO A 259 18.95 -3.17 -2.01
C PRO A 259 20.13 -3.97 -1.47
N LEU A 260 20.99 -3.27 -0.72
CA LEU A 260 22.17 -3.82 -0.08
C LEU A 260 21.89 -4.17 1.39
N ASP A 261 22.73 -5.04 1.96
CA ASP A 261 22.69 -5.39 3.37
C ASP A 261 22.94 -4.13 4.23
N PRO A 262 21.96 -3.70 5.04
CA PRO A 262 22.12 -2.48 5.86
C PRO A 262 23.06 -2.68 7.04
N ASP A 263 23.38 -3.93 7.41
CA ASP A 263 24.23 -4.28 8.54
C ASP A 263 25.74 -4.30 8.15
N GLN A 264 26.05 -4.07 6.85
CA GLN A 264 27.44 -3.91 6.42
C GLN A 264 27.94 -2.48 6.62
N GLU A 265 29.23 -2.32 6.85
CA GLU A 265 29.90 -1.02 6.83
C GLU A 265 30.17 -0.58 5.40
N PHE A 266 29.86 0.69 5.12
CA PHE A 266 30.15 1.31 3.84
C PHE A 266 31.37 2.25 3.99
N SER A 267 32.42 1.98 3.20
CA SER A 267 33.68 2.73 3.24
C SER A 267 34.06 3.27 1.87
N PRO A 268 34.67 4.47 1.79
CA PRO A 268 35.22 5.01 0.55
C PRO A 268 36.18 4.06 -0.18
N THR A 269 36.87 3.19 0.54
CA THR A 269 37.82 2.20 -0.01
C THR A 269 37.16 1.10 -0.87
N GLN A 270 35.86 0.94 -0.74
CA GLN A 270 35.09 0.00 -1.56
C GLN A 270 34.86 0.49 -3.00
N LEU A 271 35.13 1.77 -3.25
CA LEU A 271 34.97 2.39 -4.56
C LEU A 271 36.30 2.86 -5.12
N ARG A 272 36.50 2.62 -6.42
CA ARG A 272 37.60 3.13 -7.16
C ARG A 272 37.13 3.84 -8.44
N VAL A 273 37.48 5.08 -8.61
CA VAL A 273 37.15 5.87 -9.80
C VAL A 273 38.44 6.14 -10.61
N VAL A 274 38.40 5.83 -11.89
CA VAL A 274 39.57 5.91 -12.78
C VAL A 274 39.14 6.59 -14.07
N ALA A 275 39.94 7.56 -14.52
CA ALA A 275 39.77 8.20 -15.83
C ALA A 275 40.27 7.30 -16.97
N ALA A 276 39.94 7.65 -18.20
CA ALA A 276 40.37 6.90 -19.40
C ALA A 276 41.88 6.80 -19.56
N ASP A 277 42.64 7.79 -19.06
CA ASP A 277 44.10 7.83 -19.02
C ASP A 277 44.73 7.05 -17.85
N SER A 278 43.92 6.29 -17.12
CA SER A 278 44.28 5.53 -15.91
C SER A 278 44.56 6.39 -14.66
N THR A 279 44.30 7.69 -14.69
CA THR A 279 44.40 8.56 -13.52
C THR A 279 43.33 8.14 -12.48
N VAL A 280 43.74 7.85 -11.25
CA VAL A 280 42.85 7.49 -10.15
C VAL A 280 42.35 8.74 -9.47
N ILE A 281 41.05 8.90 -9.41
CA ILE A 281 40.39 9.96 -8.65
C ILE A 281 40.09 9.40 -7.24
N PRO A 282 40.68 10.00 -6.18
CA PRO A 282 40.44 9.50 -4.80
C PRO A 282 38.99 9.71 -4.38
N VAL A 283 38.41 8.70 -3.73
CA VAL A 283 37.11 8.81 -3.08
C VAL A 283 37.35 9.18 -1.61
N THR A 284 36.85 10.35 -1.20
CA THR A 284 37.06 10.88 0.16
C THR A 284 35.93 10.51 1.14
N ALA A 285 34.70 10.40 0.62
CA ALA A 285 33.57 9.99 1.44
C ALA A 285 32.54 9.18 0.65
N LEU A 286 31.86 8.28 1.35
CA LEU A 286 30.75 7.47 0.85
C LEU A 286 29.62 7.53 1.88
N TYR A 287 28.47 8.01 1.45
CA TYR A 287 27.29 8.12 2.29
C TYR A 287 26.12 7.35 1.64
N THR A 288 25.28 6.69 2.44
CA THR A 288 23.95 6.36 1.96
C THR A 288 23.18 7.66 1.68
N ARG A 289 22.19 7.62 0.82
CA ARG A 289 21.37 8.80 0.52
C ARG A 289 20.78 9.43 1.78
N ALA A 290 20.27 8.62 2.70
CA ALA A 290 19.69 9.08 3.96
C ALA A 290 20.74 9.77 4.87
N GLN A 291 21.97 9.21 4.97
CA GLN A 291 23.05 9.82 5.71
C GLN A 291 23.46 11.18 5.11
N TYR A 292 23.58 11.24 3.79
CA TYR A 292 23.95 12.47 3.09
C TYR A 292 22.93 13.58 3.30
N ASP A 293 21.64 13.24 3.17
CA ASP A 293 20.55 14.20 3.38
C ASP A 293 20.54 14.71 4.84
N SER A 294 20.80 13.85 5.82
CA SER A 294 20.92 14.22 7.24
C SER A 294 22.12 15.16 7.48
N VAL A 295 23.29 14.86 6.90
CA VAL A 295 24.48 15.72 7.01
C VAL A 295 24.22 17.08 6.40
N ARG A 296 23.60 17.13 5.21
CA ARG A 296 23.23 18.39 4.56
C ARG A 296 22.24 19.22 5.38
N GLN A 297 21.26 18.57 5.99
CA GLN A 297 20.30 19.27 6.84
C GLN A 297 20.97 19.87 8.06
N LEU A 298 21.82 19.11 8.74
CA LEU A 298 22.60 19.62 9.89
C LEU A 298 23.50 20.80 9.50
N ALA A 299 24.15 20.75 8.33
CA ALA A 299 24.95 21.84 7.82
C ALA A 299 24.10 23.09 7.50
N ALA A 300 22.94 22.91 6.90
CA ALA A 300 22.00 24.00 6.60
C ALA A 300 21.45 24.64 7.89
N ASP A 301 21.10 23.85 8.89
CA ASP A 301 20.60 24.33 10.17
C ASP A 301 21.69 25.10 10.95
N SER A 302 22.94 24.62 10.91
CA SER A 302 24.07 25.31 11.52
C SER A 302 24.38 26.64 10.83
N ALA A 303 24.36 26.68 9.50
CA ALA A 303 24.51 27.90 8.73
C ALA A 303 23.38 28.91 8.99
N ALA A 304 22.14 28.44 9.09
CA ALA A 304 21.01 29.29 9.42
C ALA A 304 21.09 29.86 10.85
N ARG A 305 21.61 29.10 11.81
CA ARG A 305 21.90 29.59 13.18
C ARG A 305 22.98 30.66 13.15
N ALA A 306 24.11 30.39 12.50
CA ALA A 306 25.20 31.35 12.39
C ALA A 306 24.75 32.65 11.72
N ALA A 307 23.92 32.59 10.66
CA ALA A 307 23.36 33.77 10.01
C ALA A 307 22.42 34.58 10.92
N ARG A 308 21.60 33.90 11.76
CA ARG A 308 20.75 34.56 12.75
C ARG A 308 21.56 35.24 13.86
N ASP A 309 22.61 34.58 14.33
CA ASP A 309 23.49 35.13 15.37
C ASP A 309 24.28 36.32 14.85
N SER A 310 24.78 36.31 13.60
CA SER A 310 25.45 37.43 12.97
C SER A 310 24.50 38.62 12.75
N THR A 311 23.25 38.40 12.32
CA THR A 311 22.24 39.45 12.19
C THR A 311 21.83 40.06 13.53
N ARG A 312 21.78 39.24 14.59
CA ARG A 312 21.53 39.73 15.95
C ARG A 312 22.68 40.57 16.48
N ALA A 313 23.91 40.11 16.27
CA ALA A 313 25.12 40.91 16.61
C ALA A 313 25.18 42.23 15.86
N ALA A 314 24.84 42.25 14.56
CA ALA A 314 24.81 43.47 13.73
C ALA A 314 23.74 44.49 14.14
N ARG A 315 22.64 44.05 14.78
CA ARG A 315 21.58 44.92 15.28
C ARG A 315 21.87 45.54 16.65
N GLY A 316 22.99 45.22 17.29
CA GLY A 316 23.41 45.84 18.54
C GLY A 316 22.46 45.54 19.71
N ASP A 317 21.66 44.46 19.63
CA ASP A 317 20.72 44.06 20.66
C ASP A 317 21.46 43.39 21.82
N SER A 318 22.14 44.22 22.61
CA SER A 318 22.64 43.86 23.97
C SER A 318 21.48 43.87 24.94
N ALA A 319 20.43 43.14 24.63
CA ALA A 319 19.42 42.81 25.64
C ALA A 319 20.04 41.84 26.60
N LEU A 320 20.36 42.34 27.79
CA LEU A 320 20.68 41.56 28.99
C LEU A 320 19.68 40.42 29.08
N VAL A 321 20.25 39.23 29.09
CA VAL A 321 19.59 37.95 29.17
C VAL A 321 18.65 37.94 30.37
N ASP A 322 17.35 38.01 30.13
CA ASP A 322 16.33 37.54 31.05
C ASP A 322 16.30 36.00 31.01
N THR A 323 17.34 35.41 31.61
CA THR A 323 17.56 33.96 31.69
C THR A 323 16.65 33.29 32.74
N LEU A 324 15.61 33.97 33.23
CA LEU A 324 14.78 33.44 34.31
C LEU A 324 13.32 33.15 33.92
N ARG A 325 12.97 33.14 32.61
CA ARG A 325 11.58 32.86 32.26
C ARG A 325 11.36 32.08 30.96
N ALA A 326 12.12 31.03 30.77
CA ALA A 326 11.77 29.96 29.88
C ALA A 326 11.84 28.64 30.64
N ALA A 327 10.89 28.43 31.54
CA ALA A 327 10.47 27.07 31.82
C ALA A 327 10.16 26.42 30.46
N PRO A 328 10.70 25.22 30.15
CA PRO A 328 10.26 24.52 29.01
C PRO A 328 8.74 24.35 29.16
N ARG A 329 7.98 25.06 28.35
CA ARG A 329 6.59 24.64 28.09
C ARG A 329 6.75 23.21 27.66
N ALA A 330 6.34 22.30 28.53
CA ALA A 330 5.95 20.97 28.13
C ALA A 330 4.86 21.20 27.09
N ASP A 331 5.27 21.37 25.83
CA ASP A 331 4.38 21.14 24.74
C ASP A 331 3.87 19.74 24.99
N SER A 332 2.65 19.73 25.46
CA SER A 332 1.84 18.53 25.51
C SER A 332 2.01 17.87 24.15
N VAL A 333 2.84 16.84 24.13
CA VAL A 333 2.77 15.80 23.11
C VAL A 333 1.37 15.22 23.30
N ARG A 334 0.36 15.94 22.80
CA ARG A 334 -0.90 15.32 22.43
C ARG A 334 -0.47 14.26 21.45
N ALA A 335 -0.48 13.05 21.97
CA ALA A 335 -0.32 11.86 21.19
C ALA A 335 -1.38 11.94 20.06
N ASP A 336 -0.92 12.36 18.91
CA ASP A 336 -1.64 12.24 17.65
C ASP A 336 -1.59 10.74 17.29
N THR A 337 -2.36 9.95 18.06
CA THR A 337 -2.46 8.49 17.90
C THR A 337 -3.34 8.13 16.70
N ALA A 338 -4.00 9.11 16.09
CA ALA A 338 -4.78 8.90 14.88
C ALA A 338 -3.96 9.28 13.66
N GLY A 339 -3.08 8.39 13.18
CA GLY A 339 -2.41 8.57 11.90
C GLY A 339 -0.94 8.19 11.80
N ARG A 340 -0.31 7.69 12.86
CA ARG A 340 1.04 7.14 12.73
C ARG A 340 0.95 5.84 11.95
N ARG A 341 1.14 5.92 10.64
CA ARG A 341 1.32 4.72 9.80
C ARG A 341 2.41 3.87 10.44
N ALA A 342 2.10 2.62 10.72
CA ALA A 342 3.09 1.67 11.21
C ALA A 342 4.30 1.71 10.28
N ARG A 343 5.50 1.79 10.86
CA ARG A 343 6.76 1.78 10.12
C ARG A 343 7.57 0.58 10.57
N PRO A 344 8.38 -0.03 9.68
CA PRO A 344 9.29 -1.09 10.06
C PRO A 344 10.22 -0.65 11.20
N SER A 345 10.55 -1.59 12.08
CA SER A 345 11.53 -1.37 13.17
C SER A 345 12.94 -1.15 12.64
N ARG A 346 13.26 -1.75 11.50
CA ARG A 346 14.55 -1.61 10.81
C ARG A 346 14.50 -0.54 9.72
N PRO A 347 15.58 0.24 9.55
CA PRO A 347 15.68 1.22 8.46
C PRO A 347 15.63 0.52 7.09
N ALA A 348 15.28 1.29 6.05
CA ALA A 348 15.31 0.79 4.68
C ALA A 348 16.72 0.31 4.30
N PRO A 349 16.86 -0.85 3.66
CA PRO A 349 18.13 -1.28 3.13
C PRO A 349 18.60 -0.31 2.04
N PRO A 350 19.85 0.18 2.09
CA PRO A 350 20.33 1.21 1.18
C PRO A 350 20.44 0.67 -0.24
N ARG A 351 20.11 1.51 -1.22
CA ARG A 351 20.26 1.23 -2.65
C ARG A 351 21.01 2.34 -3.37
N ALA A 352 20.88 3.57 -2.86
CA ALA A 352 21.47 4.77 -3.43
C ALA A 352 22.52 5.38 -2.49
N PHE A 353 23.63 5.80 -3.07
CA PHE A 353 24.76 6.39 -2.36
C PHE A 353 25.21 7.69 -3.00
N VAL A 354 25.79 8.55 -2.17
CA VAL A 354 26.48 9.75 -2.59
C VAL A 354 27.98 9.58 -2.34
N VAL A 355 28.76 9.76 -3.37
CA VAL A 355 30.20 9.60 -3.39
C VAL A 355 30.85 10.98 -3.52
N ILE A 356 31.74 11.33 -2.59
CA ILE A 356 32.52 12.58 -2.65
C ILE A 356 33.90 12.24 -3.12
N LEU A 357 34.35 12.95 -4.15
CA LEU A 357 35.66 12.80 -4.78
C LEU A 357 36.65 13.83 -4.22
N GLY A 358 37.91 13.45 -4.14
CA GLY A 358 39.00 14.33 -3.70
C GLY A 358 39.58 15.24 -4.81
N ALA A 359 39.13 15.03 -6.07
CA ALA A 359 39.53 15.87 -7.20
C ALA A 359 38.33 16.05 -8.16
N PRO A 360 38.23 17.19 -8.86
CA PRO A 360 37.14 17.48 -9.77
C PRO A 360 37.22 16.62 -11.04
N LEU A 361 36.07 16.15 -11.49
CA LEU A 361 35.91 15.47 -12.76
C LEU A 361 35.95 16.47 -13.92
N GLN A 362 36.57 16.06 -15.03
CA GLN A 362 36.68 16.85 -16.24
C GLN A 362 35.42 16.69 -17.12
N PRO A 363 34.77 17.77 -17.57
CA PRO A 363 33.66 17.72 -18.51
C PRO A 363 34.03 16.98 -19.80
N GLY A 364 33.11 16.22 -20.38
CA GLY A 364 33.30 15.46 -21.60
C GLY A 364 34.18 14.20 -21.45
N THR A 365 34.73 13.94 -20.26
CA THR A 365 35.63 12.80 -20.01
C THR A 365 34.86 11.60 -19.54
N THR A 366 35.27 10.40 -20.00
CA THR A 366 34.70 9.12 -19.55
C THR A 366 35.54 8.56 -18.40
N TYR A 367 34.83 8.16 -17.36
CA TYR A 367 35.39 7.52 -16.16
C TYR A 367 34.85 6.13 -15.99
N ARG A 368 35.56 5.32 -15.21
CA ARG A 368 35.17 4.00 -14.79
C ARG A 368 35.14 3.94 -13.27
N ILE A 369 33.98 3.56 -12.72
CA ILE A 369 33.83 3.25 -11.29
C ILE A 369 33.82 1.75 -11.09
N THR A 370 34.61 1.27 -10.14
CA THR A 370 34.64 -0.11 -9.69
C THR A 370 34.17 -0.16 -8.24
N ALA A 371 33.18 -1.00 -7.95
CA ALA A 371 32.63 -1.22 -6.62
C ALA A 371 32.98 -2.63 -6.16
N ARG A 372 33.48 -2.79 -4.92
CA ARG A 372 33.89 -4.06 -4.32
C ARG A 372 33.32 -4.18 -2.91
N GLY A 373 32.99 -5.42 -2.47
CA GLY A 373 32.55 -5.69 -1.10
C GLY A 373 31.18 -5.13 -0.77
N PHE A 374 30.35 -4.81 -1.76
CA PHE A 374 28.93 -4.47 -1.55
C PHE A 374 28.12 -5.75 -1.55
N ARG A 375 27.48 -6.07 -0.42
CA ARG A 375 26.68 -7.30 -0.22
C ARG A 375 25.19 -7.01 -0.44
N SER A 376 24.54 -7.93 -1.16
CA SER A 376 23.08 -7.96 -1.24
C SER A 376 22.46 -8.41 0.09
N LEU A 377 21.13 -8.33 0.24
CA LEU A 377 20.39 -8.84 1.40
C LEU A 377 20.59 -10.35 1.65
N THR A 378 21.07 -11.08 0.64
CA THR A 378 21.41 -12.52 0.74
C THR A 378 22.89 -12.80 0.96
N GLY A 379 23.69 -11.74 1.22
CA GLY A 379 25.12 -11.83 1.48
C GLY A 379 25.97 -12.10 0.22
N ARG A 380 25.39 -11.97 -0.98
CA ARG A 380 26.14 -12.09 -2.24
C ARG A 380 26.88 -10.80 -2.54
N GLU A 381 28.14 -10.91 -2.92
CA GLU A 381 28.98 -9.79 -3.33
C GLU A 381 29.78 -10.15 -4.58
N ASP A 382 30.14 -9.16 -5.37
CA ASP A 382 31.02 -9.28 -6.52
C ASP A 382 31.72 -7.94 -6.77
N GLU A 383 32.79 -7.98 -7.55
CA GLU A 383 33.42 -6.77 -8.09
C GLU A 383 32.67 -6.33 -9.35
N VAL A 384 32.13 -5.12 -9.31
CA VAL A 384 31.31 -4.59 -10.40
C VAL A 384 31.92 -3.29 -10.92
N THR A 385 32.04 -3.20 -12.23
CA THR A 385 32.56 -2.03 -12.91
C THR A 385 31.49 -1.39 -13.81
N ARG A 386 31.39 -0.07 -13.75
CA ARG A 386 30.52 0.75 -14.60
C ARG A 386 31.27 1.92 -15.20
N THR A 387 31.05 2.21 -16.48
CA THR A 387 31.54 3.42 -17.12
C THR A 387 30.48 4.52 -17.12
N PHE A 388 30.90 5.77 -16.97
CA PHE A 388 30.04 6.93 -17.06
C PHE A 388 30.82 8.09 -17.71
N THR A 389 30.12 9.02 -18.35
CA THR A 389 30.70 10.20 -18.99
C THR A 389 30.17 11.45 -18.29
N VAL A 390 31.08 12.36 -17.95
CA VAL A 390 30.68 13.66 -17.39
C VAL A 390 30.11 14.50 -18.53
N PRO A 391 28.92 15.08 -18.36
CA PRO A 391 28.33 15.92 -19.39
C PRO A 391 29.29 17.05 -19.79
N ALA A 392 29.44 17.28 -21.09
CA ALA A 392 30.18 18.44 -21.58
C ALA A 392 29.43 19.71 -21.12
N ARG A 393 30.18 20.75 -20.72
CA ARG A 393 29.57 22.03 -20.39
C ARG A 393 28.97 22.59 -21.70
N VAL A 394 27.66 22.68 -21.75
CA VAL A 394 26.97 23.36 -22.86
C VAL A 394 27.29 24.84 -22.67
N GLU A 395 28.20 25.38 -23.47
CA GLU A 395 28.31 26.83 -23.60
C GLU A 395 27.00 27.32 -24.23
N PRO A 396 26.33 28.33 -23.64
CA PRO A 396 25.15 28.91 -24.27
C PRO A 396 25.59 29.43 -25.66
N ALA A 397 24.82 29.09 -26.68
CA ALA A 397 25.10 29.53 -28.06
C ALA A 397 25.29 31.07 -28.06
N PRO A 398 26.26 31.59 -28.80
CA PRO A 398 26.46 33.05 -28.90
C PRO A 398 25.23 33.66 -29.58
N GLY A 399 24.28 34.13 -28.81
CA GLY A 399 22.97 34.66 -29.22
C GLY A 399 21.93 34.70 -28.10
N ASP A 400 22.04 33.86 -27.07
CA ASP A 400 21.13 33.83 -25.93
C ASP A 400 21.61 34.71 -24.75
N THR A 401 22.33 35.78 -25.03
CA THR A 401 22.62 36.78 -24.01
C THR A 401 21.34 37.57 -23.78
N ILE A 402 20.57 37.22 -22.76
CA ILE A 402 19.60 38.15 -22.19
C ILE A 402 20.36 39.39 -21.82
N PRO A 403 20.03 40.57 -22.39
CA PRO A 403 20.76 41.80 -22.05
C PRO A 403 20.64 41.99 -20.54
N ALA A 404 21.81 42.09 -19.89
CA ALA A 404 21.87 42.44 -18.48
C ALA A 404 21.15 43.78 -18.31
N THR A 405 20.06 43.77 -17.57
CA THR A 405 19.35 44.97 -17.14
C THR A 405 20.34 45.80 -16.34
N PRO A 406 20.68 47.05 -16.76
CA PRO A 406 21.59 47.90 -15.99
C PRO A 406 21.03 48.09 -14.61
N ALA A 407 21.84 47.87 -13.60
CA ALA A 407 21.53 48.25 -12.22
C ALA A 407 21.27 49.76 -12.18
N ASP A 408 20.00 50.13 -12.14
CA ASP A 408 19.59 51.49 -12.11
C ASP A 408 19.64 52.01 -10.68
N THR A 409 20.42 53.07 -10.56
CA THR A 409 20.67 53.86 -9.39
C THR A 409 19.35 54.40 -8.82
N LEU A 410 19.07 54.01 -7.59
CA LEU A 410 18.03 54.57 -6.75
C LEU A 410 18.22 56.10 -6.57
N ARG A 411 17.35 56.90 -7.14
CA ARG A 411 17.02 58.23 -6.63
C ARG A 411 15.55 58.46 -6.70
N ALA A 412 14.94 58.49 -5.53
CA ALA A 412 13.55 58.79 -5.29
C ALA A 412 13.18 60.21 -5.71
N THR A 413 12.08 60.36 -6.45
CA THR A 413 11.28 61.58 -6.46
C THR A 413 9.83 61.16 -6.67
N PRO A 414 8.86 61.60 -5.82
CA PRO A 414 7.48 61.20 -5.95
C PRO A 414 6.75 61.99 -7.04
N PRO A 415 5.95 61.37 -7.91
CA PRO A 415 5.13 62.13 -8.84
C PRO A 415 3.80 62.53 -8.17
N ARG A 416 3.44 63.79 -8.43
CA ARG A 416 2.15 64.42 -8.15
C ARG A 416 1.01 63.70 -8.86
N VAL A 417 -0.11 63.65 -8.15
CA VAL A 417 -1.44 63.26 -8.64
C VAL A 417 -2.01 64.40 -9.49
N PRO A 418 -2.60 64.17 -10.65
CA PRO A 418 -3.74 64.91 -11.13
C PRO A 418 -5.04 64.09 -11.06
N ALA A 419 -6.04 64.77 -10.61
CA ALA A 419 -7.42 64.29 -10.57
C ALA A 419 -8.04 64.28 -11.96
N ASP A 420 -8.97 63.37 -12.09
CA ASP A 420 -10.23 63.48 -12.81
C ASP A 420 -10.35 62.88 -14.23
N THR A 421 -11.47 62.20 -14.28
CA THR A 421 -12.40 61.87 -15.36
C THR A 421 -12.25 60.53 -16.10
N ALA A 422 -13.42 59.91 -16.06
CA ALA A 422 -14.00 58.95 -16.98
C ALA A 422 -13.99 57.45 -16.57
N ARG A 423 -15.12 57.06 -16.05
CA ARG A 423 -15.69 55.74 -15.88
C ARG A 423 -15.98 55.12 -17.25
N PRO A 424 -15.56 53.90 -17.56
CA PRO A 424 -16.29 53.10 -18.54
C PRO A 424 -17.10 51.95 -17.92
N VAL A 425 -18.24 51.79 -18.49
CA VAL A 425 -19.33 50.86 -18.33
C VAL A 425 -18.88 49.41 -18.29
N GLN A 426 -19.33 48.64 -17.29
CA GLN A 426 -19.30 47.17 -17.28
C GLN A 426 -20.37 46.59 -18.23
N PRO A 427 -20.08 45.54 -18.98
CA PRO A 427 -21.13 44.74 -19.58
C PRO A 427 -21.65 43.70 -18.56
N ALA A 428 -22.97 43.55 -18.56
CA ALA A 428 -23.78 42.68 -17.73
C ALA A 428 -23.41 41.19 -17.91
N VAL A 429 -23.29 40.47 -16.79
CA VAL A 429 -23.29 39.01 -16.73
C VAL A 429 -24.72 38.56 -16.44
N PRO A 430 -25.26 37.56 -17.18
CA PRO A 430 -26.58 37.03 -16.91
C PRO A 430 -26.57 36.17 -15.64
N ALA A 431 -27.56 36.42 -14.77
CA ALA A 431 -27.90 35.58 -13.64
C ALA A 431 -28.61 34.32 -14.16
N ASP A 432 -28.19 33.18 -13.72
CA ASP A 432 -29.00 32.02 -13.33
C ASP A 432 -28.06 30.91 -12.85
N THR A 433 -28.17 30.44 -11.66
CA THR A 433 -29.00 29.38 -11.13
C THR A 433 -28.88 29.29 -9.60
N ALA A 434 -30.01 29.22 -8.99
CA ALA A 434 -30.25 29.18 -7.56
C ALA A 434 -29.62 27.93 -6.88
N ARG A 435 -28.87 28.19 -5.82
CA ARG A 435 -28.41 27.21 -4.83
C ARG A 435 -29.54 26.99 -3.81
N PRO A 436 -30.04 25.78 -3.54
CA PRO A 436 -31.02 25.56 -2.51
C PRO A 436 -30.41 25.72 -1.12
N ALA A 437 -31.17 26.33 -0.23
CA ALA A 437 -30.85 26.60 1.18
C ALA A 437 -30.74 25.28 2.00
N PRO A 438 -29.95 25.26 3.08
CA PRO A 438 -29.83 24.09 3.95
C PRO A 438 -31.12 23.91 4.79
N ARG A 439 -31.55 22.64 4.89
CA ARG A 439 -32.65 22.20 5.73
C ARG A 439 -32.31 22.38 7.22
N PRO A 440 -33.27 22.78 8.05
CA PRO A 440 -33.10 22.83 9.51
C PRO A 440 -33.06 21.41 10.10
N ALA A 441 -32.23 21.24 11.14
CA ALA A 441 -32.08 20.04 11.92
C ALA A 441 -33.38 19.65 12.63
N PRO A 442 -33.71 18.36 12.80
CA PRO A 442 -34.85 17.91 13.57
C PRO A 442 -34.60 18.11 15.08
N ALA A 443 -35.65 18.54 15.77
CA ALA A 443 -35.68 18.76 17.18
C ALA A 443 -35.48 17.50 18.00
N ASP A 444 -34.72 17.68 19.06
CA ASP A 444 -34.40 16.75 20.14
C ASP A 444 -35.69 16.24 20.80
N THR A 445 -36.03 14.97 20.64
CA THR A 445 -37.07 14.31 21.42
C THR A 445 -36.47 13.56 22.59
N ALA A 446 -36.85 13.98 23.75
CA ALA A 446 -36.49 13.57 25.08
C ALA A 446 -36.42 12.03 25.25
N ARG A 447 -35.32 11.61 25.85
CA ARG A 447 -35.00 10.28 26.38
C ARG A 447 -35.85 10.04 27.64
N PRO A 448 -36.63 8.95 27.77
CA PRO A 448 -37.23 8.59 29.03
C PRO A 448 -36.23 7.95 30.00
N ALA A 449 -36.33 8.30 31.26
CA ALA A 449 -35.54 7.85 32.38
C ALA A 449 -35.77 6.34 32.68
N PRO A 450 -34.78 5.61 33.25
CA PRO A 450 -34.93 4.21 33.64
C PRO A 450 -35.70 4.08 34.95
N PRO A 451 -36.46 2.99 35.14
CA PRO A 451 -37.19 2.75 36.39
C PRO A 451 -36.25 2.25 37.50
N THR A 452 -36.33 2.92 38.64
CA THR A 452 -35.81 2.43 39.92
C THR A 452 -36.76 1.36 40.49
N GLY A 453 -36.17 0.24 40.89
CA GLY A 453 -36.91 -0.79 41.64
C GLY A 453 -35.98 -1.82 42.25
N ARG A 454 -35.67 -1.66 43.52
CA ARG A 454 -35.22 -2.69 44.50
C ARG A 454 -36.45 -3.20 45.29
N PRO A 455 -36.38 -4.18 46.17
CA PRO A 455 -35.62 -5.45 46.24
C PRO A 455 -36.49 -6.63 46.64
N ARG A 456 -36.04 -7.84 46.38
CA ARG A 456 -36.00 -8.95 47.39
C ARG A 456 -35.24 -10.16 46.81
#